data_5dda0d896568e0fed2ced145d9a7b6ee
#
_entry.id   5dda0d896568e0fed2ced145d9a7b6ee
#
_cell.length_a   1.000
_cell.length_b   1.000
_cell.length_c   1.000
_cell.angle_alpha   90.00
_cell.angle_beta   90.00
_cell.angle_gamma   90.00
#
_symmetry.space_group_name_H-M   'P 1'
#
loop_
_entity.id
_entity.type
_entity.pdbx_description
1 polymer ?
#
loop_
_entity_poly.entity_id
_entity_poly.type
_entity_poly.pdbx_seq_one_letter_code
_entity_poly.pdbx_strand_id
1 'polypeptide(L)'
;MYKRQEYYDLGLLHRNETRDQVTVDAALATRKYGVAVKCATITPNAQRMAEYPQLTEMWKSPNGNIRSILDGTVFRAPILLDSIKPVVRNWEKPITIARHVYKSVSFATDEPGECTMTFRGVSGKEQTVLVQKVDGPAVFQGEHNKESSIRSFAKACFQYAIDTKQDLWFSTKDTIAKVYDGAFKRIFEEEYEQTYKAQFEALGLTYFYTLIDDAVARVIRSRGGFIWACKNYDGDVMSDMVSTAFGSLAMMTSVLVAPDGTTEYEAAHGTVTRHYYRYLQGEKTSTNPMATIFAWTGALRKRGQLDGLADLAAFADKLE
;
A
#
# COMPACT_ATOMS: atom_id res chain seq x y z
N MET A 1 15.58 27.39 -11.89
CA MET A 1 14.43 27.89 -11.10
C MET A 1 14.13 26.87 -10.01
N TYR A 2 14.46 27.15 -8.74
CA TYR A 2 14.15 26.25 -7.64
C TYR A 2 12.64 26.25 -7.42
N LYS A 3 11.96 25.10 -7.66
CA LYS A 3 10.56 24.96 -7.30
C LYS A 3 10.46 24.89 -5.77
N ARG A 4 9.61 25.71 -5.18
CA ARG A 4 9.35 25.71 -3.74
C ARG A 4 8.62 24.42 -3.39
N GLN A 5 9.12 23.70 -2.37
CA GLN A 5 8.40 22.58 -1.79
C GLN A 5 7.29 23.11 -0.89
N GLU A 6 6.12 22.49 -0.91
CA GLU A 6 5.13 22.62 0.15
C GLU A 6 5.37 21.52 1.18
N TYR A 7 5.40 21.90 2.44
CA TYR A 7 5.65 21.01 3.56
C TYR A 7 4.41 20.89 4.44
N TYR A 8 4.07 19.67 4.79
CA TYR A 8 2.96 19.32 5.66
C TYR A 8 3.50 18.50 6.83
N ASP A 9 3.37 18.99 8.04
CA ASP A 9 3.80 18.28 9.24
C ASP A 9 2.77 17.23 9.63
N LEU A 10 3.08 15.97 9.32
CA LEU A 10 2.28 14.80 9.71
C LEU A 10 2.71 14.23 11.08
N GLY A 11 3.47 14.97 11.85
CA GLY A 11 3.84 14.64 13.23
C GLY A 11 2.60 14.53 14.12
N LEU A 12 2.67 13.65 15.11
CA LEU A 12 1.53 13.26 15.92
C LEU A 12 0.88 14.46 16.66
N LEU A 13 1.71 15.40 17.17
CA LEU A 13 1.22 16.57 17.89
C LEU A 13 0.50 17.55 16.96
N HIS A 14 1.08 17.85 15.82
CA HIS A 14 0.46 18.76 14.86
C HIS A 14 -0.82 18.18 14.25
N ARG A 15 -0.87 16.87 14.03
CA ARG A 15 -2.10 16.20 13.64
C ARG A 15 -3.19 16.33 14.72
N ASN A 16 -2.82 16.24 16.00
CA ASN A 16 -3.75 16.43 17.10
C ASN A 16 -4.27 17.88 17.15
N GLU A 17 -3.39 18.88 17.00
CA GLU A 17 -3.75 20.29 16.96
C GLU A 17 -4.73 20.62 15.81
N THR A 18 -4.50 20.03 14.65
CA THR A 18 -5.32 20.24 13.45
C THR A 18 -6.50 19.28 13.34
N ARG A 19 -6.74 18.43 14.34
CA ARG A 19 -7.74 17.35 14.30
C ARG A 19 -7.62 16.50 13.03
N ASP A 20 -6.40 16.14 12.68
CA ASP A 20 -6.00 15.38 11.49
C ASP A 20 -6.30 16.05 10.13
N GLN A 21 -6.70 17.34 10.13
CA GLN A 21 -6.97 18.07 8.87
C GLN A 21 -5.71 18.17 8.01
N VAL A 22 -4.52 18.31 8.61
CA VAL A 22 -3.24 18.36 7.88
C VAL A 22 -3.00 17.11 7.02
N THR A 23 -3.49 15.93 7.43
CA THR A 23 -3.41 14.71 6.63
C THR A 23 -4.27 14.80 5.37
N VAL A 24 -5.45 15.41 5.47
CA VAL A 24 -6.33 15.66 4.31
C VAL A 24 -5.69 16.67 3.37
N ASP A 25 -5.18 17.76 3.91
CA ASP A 25 -4.52 18.84 3.14
C ASP A 25 -3.29 18.33 2.40
N ALA A 26 -2.47 17.46 3.03
CA ALA A 26 -1.33 16.81 2.41
C ALA A 26 -1.75 15.92 1.23
N ALA A 27 -2.83 15.14 1.37
CA ALA A 27 -3.36 14.30 0.30
C ALA A 27 -3.88 15.14 -0.89
N LEU A 28 -4.61 16.22 -0.61
CA LEU A 28 -5.11 17.14 -1.64
C LEU A 28 -3.97 17.88 -2.35
N ALA A 29 -2.94 18.30 -1.62
CA ALA A 29 -1.74 18.87 -2.20
C ALA A 29 -0.99 17.88 -3.09
N THR A 30 -0.88 16.61 -2.67
CA THR A 30 -0.29 15.54 -3.48
C THR A 30 -1.00 15.42 -4.82
N ARG A 31 -2.35 15.40 -4.81
CA ARG A 31 -3.15 15.39 -6.04
C ARG A 31 -2.93 16.64 -6.89
N LYS A 32 -2.89 17.81 -6.28
CA LYS A 32 -2.67 19.11 -6.97
C LYS A 32 -1.32 19.16 -7.70
N TYR A 33 -0.26 18.64 -7.08
CA TYR A 33 1.09 18.70 -7.64
C TYR A 33 1.50 17.45 -8.43
N GLY A 34 0.72 16.38 -8.35
CA GLY A 34 0.94 15.14 -9.08
C GLY A 34 2.06 14.26 -8.52
N VAL A 35 2.84 14.75 -7.55
CA VAL A 35 3.91 13.99 -6.90
C VAL A 35 4.19 14.51 -5.49
N ALA A 36 4.43 13.59 -4.55
CA ALA A 36 4.87 13.88 -3.20
C ALA A 36 5.90 12.87 -2.69
N VAL A 37 6.64 13.26 -1.64
CA VAL A 37 7.44 12.36 -0.81
C VAL A 37 6.90 12.43 0.61
N LYS A 38 6.65 11.27 1.21
CA LYS A 38 6.17 11.16 2.58
C LYS A 38 7.20 10.45 3.45
N CYS A 39 7.47 11.00 4.62
CA CYS A 39 8.24 10.31 5.65
C CYS A 39 7.37 9.32 6.43
N ALA A 40 8.01 8.40 7.15
CA ALA A 40 7.33 7.51 8.08
C ALA A 40 6.61 8.30 9.18
N THR A 41 5.41 7.88 9.54
CA THR A 41 4.54 8.55 10.52
C THR A 41 4.15 7.63 11.66
N ILE A 42 3.87 8.18 12.84
CA ILE A 42 3.40 7.42 14.00
C ILE A 42 1.87 7.32 13.94
N THR A 43 1.35 6.10 14.09
CA THR A 43 -0.07 5.84 14.39
C THR A 43 -0.17 5.52 15.87
N PRO A 44 -0.91 6.29 16.68
CA PRO A 44 -1.02 6.06 18.12
C PRO A 44 -1.82 4.78 18.41
N ASN A 45 -1.38 4.06 19.42
CA ASN A 45 -2.09 2.98 20.08
C ASN A 45 -2.22 3.32 21.57
N ALA A 46 -2.79 2.45 22.39
CA ALA A 46 -2.97 2.71 23.82
C ALA A 46 -1.65 3.06 24.55
N GLN A 47 -0.55 2.40 24.20
CA GLN A 47 0.77 2.73 24.75
C GLN A 47 1.22 4.13 24.34
N ARG A 48 1.05 4.50 23.07
CA ARG A 48 1.40 5.83 22.56
C ARG A 48 0.54 6.92 23.18
N MET A 49 -0.73 6.66 23.47
CA MET A 49 -1.57 7.62 24.22
C MET A 49 -1.01 7.93 25.58
N ALA A 50 -0.40 6.95 26.28
CA ALA A 50 0.28 7.18 27.54
C ALA A 50 1.59 7.97 27.41
N GLU A 51 2.35 7.77 26.30
CA GLU A 51 3.58 8.52 26.00
C GLU A 51 3.31 9.98 25.61
N TYR A 52 2.14 10.26 25.02
CA TYR A 52 1.74 11.59 24.54
C TYR A 52 0.43 12.02 25.19
N PRO A 53 0.44 12.42 26.48
CA PRO A 53 -0.78 12.70 27.27
C PRO A 53 -1.60 13.88 26.73
N GLN A 54 -1.04 14.72 25.87
CA GLN A 54 -1.73 15.82 25.19
C GLN A 54 -2.62 15.37 24.00
N LEU A 55 -2.57 14.11 23.61
CA LEU A 55 -3.43 13.62 22.54
C LEU A 55 -4.88 13.53 23.02
N THR A 56 -5.79 14.07 22.25
CA THR A 56 -7.23 14.08 22.52
C THR A 56 -7.93 12.79 22.12
N GLU A 57 -7.36 12.09 21.13
CA GLU A 57 -7.90 10.82 20.68
C GLU A 57 -6.83 9.94 20.00
N MET A 58 -7.14 8.67 19.82
CA MET A 58 -6.28 7.71 19.12
C MET A 58 -6.49 7.85 17.60
N TRP A 59 -5.78 8.84 17.01
CA TRP A 59 -5.86 9.17 15.60
C TRP A 59 -5.63 7.98 14.67
N LYS A 60 -6.43 7.87 13.62
CA LYS A 60 -6.26 6.84 12.58
C LYS A 60 -4.91 7.00 11.87
N SER A 61 -4.48 5.93 11.17
CA SER A 61 -3.25 5.97 10.39
C SER A 61 -3.33 7.03 9.28
N PRO A 62 -2.40 8.01 9.23
CA PRO A 62 -2.36 8.99 8.14
C PRO A 62 -2.12 8.31 6.79
N ASN A 63 -1.35 7.21 6.75
CA ASN A 63 -1.15 6.42 5.54
C ASN A 63 -2.49 5.90 4.99
N GLY A 64 -3.34 5.33 5.88
CA GLY A 64 -4.65 4.84 5.48
C GLY A 64 -5.59 5.95 4.97
N ASN A 65 -5.51 7.15 5.57
CA ASN A 65 -6.30 8.30 5.16
C ASN A 65 -5.85 8.84 3.78
N ILE A 66 -4.56 9.10 3.59
CA ILE A 66 -4.00 9.58 2.32
C ILE A 66 -4.30 8.60 1.19
N ARG A 67 -4.01 7.31 1.39
CA ARG A 67 -4.27 6.24 0.40
C ARG A 67 -5.74 6.16 0.01
N SER A 68 -6.65 6.34 0.96
CA SER A 68 -8.10 6.33 0.70
C SER A 68 -8.57 7.58 -0.04
N ILE A 69 -8.00 8.75 0.25
CA ILE A 69 -8.33 10.02 -0.43
C ILE A 69 -7.86 9.97 -1.88
N LEU A 70 -6.67 9.41 -2.12
CA LEU A 70 -6.09 9.29 -3.45
C LEU A 70 -6.64 8.09 -4.24
N ASP A 71 -7.34 7.15 -3.60
CA ASP A 71 -7.80 5.86 -4.18
C ASP A 71 -6.66 5.12 -4.88
N GLY A 72 -5.48 5.16 -4.27
CA GLY A 72 -4.25 4.70 -4.91
C GLY A 72 -3.90 3.24 -4.62
N THR A 73 -3.15 2.65 -5.54
CA THR A 73 -2.50 1.34 -5.40
C THR A 73 -1.09 1.53 -4.87
N VAL A 74 -0.71 0.76 -3.86
CA VAL A 74 0.66 0.77 -3.32
C VAL A 74 1.48 -0.30 -4.01
N PHE A 75 2.59 0.12 -4.65
CA PHE A 75 3.60 -0.77 -5.20
C PHE A 75 4.83 -0.75 -4.30
N ARG A 76 5.26 -1.93 -3.85
CA ARG A 76 6.45 -2.12 -3.03
C ARG A 76 7.45 -3.00 -3.77
N ALA A 77 8.62 -2.44 -4.08
CA ALA A 77 9.67 -3.13 -4.83
C ALA A 77 10.96 -3.20 -4.01
N PRO A 78 11.65 -4.36 -3.99
CA PRO A 78 12.93 -4.48 -3.31
C PRO A 78 14.02 -3.72 -4.06
N ILE A 79 14.91 -3.07 -3.31
CA ILE A 79 16.16 -2.51 -3.81
C ILE A 79 17.19 -3.67 -3.86
N LEU A 80 17.63 -4.00 -5.06
CA LEU A 80 18.57 -5.10 -5.27
C LEU A 80 20.02 -4.58 -5.30
N LEU A 81 20.88 -5.24 -4.56
CA LEU A 81 22.32 -4.99 -4.56
C LEU A 81 23.05 -6.30 -4.85
N ASP A 82 24.02 -6.27 -5.74
CA ASP A 82 24.80 -7.46 -6.13
C ASP A 82 25.52 -8.12 -4.93
N SER A 83 25.88 -7.33 -3.93
CA SER A 83 26.54 -7.78 -2.71
C SER A 83 25.61 -8.44 -1.69
N ILE A 84 24.28 -8.25 -1.81
CA ILE A 84 23.28 -8.80 -0.89
C ILE A 84 22.46 -9.86 -1.63
N LYS A 85 22.68 -11.12 -1.28
CA LYS A 85 21.94 -12.21 -1.90
C LYS A 85 20.64 -12.47 -1.15
N PRO A 86 19.52 -12.73 -1.85
CA PRO A 86 18.25 -13.11 -1.22
C PRO A 86 18.41 -14.37 -0.35
N VAL A 87 17.66 -14.43 0.75
CA VAL A 87 17.55 -15.62 1.60
C VAL A 87 16.94 -16.78 0.80
N VAL A 88 15.97 -16.47 -0.06
CA VAL A 88 15.42 -17.44 -1.04
C VAL A 88 16.34 -17.44 -2.25
N ARG A 89 17.21 -18.46 -2.33
CA ARG A 89 18.29 -18.53 -3.32
C ARG A 89 17.84 -18.52 -4.79
N ASN A 90 16.61 -18.92 -5.05
CA ASN A 90 16.05 -18.97 -6.41
C ASN A 90 15.62 -17.59 -6.92
N TRP A 91 15.47 -16.59 -6.04
CA TRP A 91 15.04 -15.27 -6.46
C TRP A 91 16.18 -14.49 -7.11
N GLU A 92 16.11 -14.37 -8.42
CA GLU A 92 17.13 -13.70 -9.26
C GLU A 92 16.68 -12.33 -9.72
N LYS A 93 15.36 -12.10 -9.72
CA LYS A 93 14.73 -10.87 -10.18
C LYS A 93 13.78 -10.31 -9.11
N PRO A 94 13.50 -8.99 -9.11
CA PRO A 94 12.64 -8.39 -8.11
C PRO A 94 11.23 -8.98 -8.16
N ILE A 95 10.60 -9.12 -7.00
CA ILE A 95 9.18 -9.39 -6.85
C ILE A 95 8.55 -8.13 -6.28
N THR A 96 7.72 -7.48 -7.08
CA THR A 96 7.01 -6.27 -6.68
C THR A 96 5.65 -6.64 -6.12
N ILE A 97 5.31 -6.18 -4.93
CA ILE A 97 3.97 -6.36 -4.37
C ILE A 97 3.11 -5.17 -4.72
N ALA A 98 1.98 -5.42 -5.40
CA ALA A 98 0.92 -4.43 -5.58
C ALA A 98 -0.17 -4.67 -4.54
N ARG A 99 -0.44 -3.66 -3.70
CA ARG A 99 -1.38 -3.74 -2.59
C ARG A 99 -2.56 -2.82 -2.84
N HIS A 100 -3.78 -3.38 -2.85
CA HIS A 100 -5.01 -2.61 -2.79
C HIS A 100 -5.22 -2.04 -1.39
N VAL A 101 -5.69 -0.81 -1.29
CA VAL A 101 -5.90 -0.16 0.00
C VAL A 101 -7.36 0.20 0.19
N TYR A 102 -7.99 -0.36 1.23
CA TYR A 102 -9.34 -0.03 1.64
C TYR A 102 -9.52 -0.13 3.16
N LYS A 103 -10.67 0.30 3.67
CA LYS A 103 -10.94 0.37 5.11
C LYS A 103 -11.83 -0.78 5.57
N SER A 104 -11.63 -1.20 6.81
CA SER A 104 -12.54 -2.06 7.57
C SER A 104 -13.21 -1.26 8.69
N VAL A 105 -14.31 -1.80 9.22
CA VAL A 105 -14.98 -1.35 10.44
C VAL A 105 -15.00 -2.49 11.44
N SER A 106 -14.82 -2.20 12.72
CA SER A 106 -14.87 -3.21 13.76
C SER A 106 -15.45 -2.64 15.05
N PHE A 107 -16.07 -3.51 15.83
CA PHE A 107 -16.55 -3.20 17.16
C PHE A 107 -16.53 -4.46 18.04
N ALA A 108 -16.63 -4.27 19.34
CA ALA A 108 -16.78 -5.35 20.33
C ALA A 108 -18.05 -5.15 21.13
N THR A 109 -18.59 -6.25 21.63
CA THR A 109 -19.71 -6.28 22.59
C THR A 109 -19.36 -7.18 23.75
N ASP A 110 -19.90 -6.91 24.92
CA ASP A 110 -19.81 -7.71 26.13
C ASP A 110 -21.13 -8.41 26.48
N GLU A 111 -22.19 -8.19 25.69
CA GLU A 111 -23.52 -8.74 25.89
C GLU A 111 -23.86 -9.82 24.85
N PRO A 112 -24.73 -10.80 25.20
CA PRO A 112 -25.36 -11.68 24.22
C PRO A 112 -26.24 -10.90 23.25
N GLY A 113 -26.33 -11.35 21.99
CA GLY A 113 -27.17 -10.68 21.01
C GLY A 113 -27.02 -11.19 19.59
N GLU A 114 -27.53 -10.40 18.64
CA GLU A 114 -27.45 -10.70 17.22
C GLU A 114 -26.72 -9.57 16.49
N CYS A 115 -25.71 -9.92 15.70
CA CYS A 115 -25.08 -9.00 14.76
C CYS A 115 -25.69 -9.17 13.38
N THR A 116 -26.20 -8.08 12.80
CA THR A 116 -26.73 -8.04 11.42
C THR A 116 -25.99 -7.01 10.58
N MET A 117 -25.88 -7.28 9.29
CA MET A 117 -25.39 -6.32 8.30
C MET A 117 -26.55 -5.93 7.39
N THR A 118 -26.84 -4.63 7.33
CA THR A 118 -27.95 -4.10 6.54
C THR A 118 -27.43 -3.12 5.49
N PHE A 119 -27.79 -3.35 4.24
CA PHE A 119 -27.64 -2.39 3.15
C PHE A 119 -28.97 -1.69 2.85
N ARG A 120 -28.94 -0.36 2.80
CA ARG A 120 -30.08 0.46 2.41
C ARG A 120 -29.76 1.24 1.16
N GLY A 121 -30.41 0.89 0.06
CA GLY A 121 -30.27 1.59 -1.22
C GLY A 121 -31.07 2.89 -1.25
N VAL A 122 -30.61 3.86 -2.05
CA VAL A 122 -31.33 5.14 -2.26
C VAL A 122 -32.72 4.96 -2.88
N SER A 123 -32.97 3.83 -3.54
CA SER A 123 -34.29 3.44 -4.08
C SER A 123 -35.24 2.89 -3.02
N GLY A 124 -34.84 2.81 -1.75
CA GLY A 124 -35.62 2.19 -0.67
C GLY A 124 -35.43 0.67 -0.58
N LYS A 125 -34.67 0.04 -1.49
CA LYS A 125 -34.35 -1.40 -1.39
C LYS A 125 -33.49 -1.64 -0.15
N GLU A 126 -33.92 -2.58 0.67
CA GLU A 126 -33.18 -3.00 1.86
C GLU A 126 -32.79 -4.49 1.76
N GLN A 127 -31.60 -4.83 2.20
CA GLN A 127 -31.13 -6.20 2.31
C GLN A 127 -30.42 -6.35 3.66
N THR A 128 -30.89 -7.28 4.48
CA THR A 128 -30.33 -7.58 5.80
C THR A 128 -29.86 -9.03 5.83
N VAL A 129 -28.66 -9.24 6.35
CA VAL A 129 -28.05 -10.56 6.55
C VAL A 129 -27.67 -10.71 8.02
N LEU A 130 -28.10 -11.80 8.66
CA LEU A 130 -27.59 -12.17 9.97
C LEU A 130 -26.13 -12.59 9.84
N VAL A 131 -25.24 -11.88 10.53
CA VAL A 131 -23.81 -12.22 10.59
C VAL A 131 -23.60 -13.36 11.58
N GLN A 132 -24.08 -13.17 12.85
CA GLN A 132 -23.95 -14.17 13.91
C GLN A 132 -24.87 -13.84 15.10
N LYS A 133 -25.32 -14.89 15.79
CA LYS A 133 -25.87 -14.83 17.16
C LYS A 133 -24.76 -15.19 18.13
N VAL A 134 -24.63 -14.40 19.18
CA VAL A 134 -23.61 -14.60 20.21
C VAL A 134 -24.28 -14.73 21.59
N ASP A 135 -23.74 -15.56 22.43
CA ASP A 135 -24.21 -15.85 23.78
C ASP A 135 -23.37 -15.14 24.87
N GLY A 136 -22.43 -14.30 24.48
CA GLY A 136 -21.57 -13.53 25.36
C GLY A 136 -20.65 -12.58 24.59
N PRO A 137 -19.53 -12.16 25.20
CA PRO A 137 -18.60 -11.22 24.59
C PRO A 137 -18.14 -11.64 23.20
N ALA A 138 -18.16 -10.70 22.26
CA ALA A 138 -17.79 -10.96 20.86
C ALA A 138 -17.12 -9.75 20.21
N VAL A 139 -16.38 -10.00 19.14
CA VAL A 139 -15.77 -8.99 18.26
C VAL A 139 -16.23 -9.19 16.83
N PHE A 140 -16.52 -8.10 16.15
CA PHE A 140 -16.97 -8.10 14.77
C PHE A 140 -16.09 -7.22 13.92
N GLN A 141 -15.79 -7.68 12.69
CA GLN A 141 -15.11 -6.91 11.68
C GLN A 141 -15.82 -7.07 10.33
N GLY A 142 -16.07 -5.95 9.66
CA GLY A 142 -16.60 -5.91 8.31
C GLY A 142 -15.61 -5.26 7.36
N GLU A 143 -15.42 -5.88 6.20
CA GLU A 143 -14.65 -5.32 5.08
C GLU A 143 -15.61 -4.92 3.96
N HIS A 144 -15.25 -3.86 3.23
CA HIS A 144 -16.04 -3.39 2.10
C HIS A 144 -15.14 -2.84 1.01
N ASN A 145 -15.61 -2.92 -0.23
CA ASN A 145 -14.99 -2.28 -1.38
C ASN A 145 -16.04 -1.74 -2.35
N LYS A 146 -15.64 -0.72 -3.11
CA LYS A 146 -16.39 -0.28 -4.29
C LYS A 146 -15.82 -1.01 -5.51
N GLU A 147 -16.68 -1.51 -6.40
CA GLU A 147 -16.20 -2.12 -7.65
C GLU A 147 -15.35 -1.14 -8.47
N SER A 148 -15.66 0.16 -8.43
CA SER A 148 -14.83 1.20 -9.07
C SER A 148 -13.40 1.24 -8.54
N SER A 149 -13.21 1.07 -7.22
CA SER A 149 -11.87 1.04 -6.61
C SER A 149 -11.13 -0.27 -6.93
N ILE A 150 -11.83 -1.41 -6.95
CA ILE A 150 -11.24 -2.68 -7.40
C ILE A 150 -10.78 -2.57 -8.86
N ARG A 151 -11.60 -1.96 -9.73
CA ARG A 151 -11.28 -1.73 -11.14
C ARG A 151 -10.09 -0.78 -11.31
N SER A 152 -10.01 0.27 -10.51
CA SER A 152 -8.86 1.17 -10.46
C SER A 152 -7.58 0.43 -10.06
N PHE A 153 -7.67 -0.44 -9.06
CA PHE A 153 -6.55 -1.30 -8.63
C PHE A 153 -6.09 -2.23 -9.76
N ALA A 154 -7.02 -2.92 -10.43
CA ALA A 154 -6.71 -3.79 -11.55
C ALA A 154 -5.98 -3.02 -12.67
N LYS A 155 -6.52 -1.87 -13.09
CA LYS A 155 -5.91 -1.00 -14.11
C LYS A 155 -4.50 -0.55 -13.72
N ALA A 156 -4.30 -0.12 -12.47
CA ALA A 156 -2.99 0.27 -11.98
C ALA A 156 -1.98 -0.90 -12.05
N CYS A 157 -2.40 -2.12 -11.66
CA CYS A 157 -1.55 -3.31 -11.74
C CYS A 157 -1.16 -3.67 -13.17
N PHE A 158 -2.12 -3.69 -14.09
CA PHE A 158 -1.86 -3.98 -15.50
C PHE A 158 -0.97 -2.93 -16.14
N GLN A 159 -1.25 -1.63 -15.91
CA GLN A 159 -0.43 -0.56 -16.46
C GLN A 159 1.00 -0.60 -15.91
N TYR A 160 1.16 -0.81 -14.60
CA TYR A 160 2.49 -0.93 -13.99
C TYR A 160 3.27 -2.14 -14.53
N ALA A 161 2.58 -3.26 -14.81
CA ALA A 161 3.18 -4.44 -15.44
C ALA A 161 3.71 -4.13 -16.85
N ILE A 162 2.94 -3.40 -17.65
CA ILE A 162 3.35 -2.94 -18.99
C ILE A 162 4.56 -1.99 -18.90
N ASP A 163 4.50 -0.99 -18.02
CA ASP A 163 5.54 0.04 -17.87
C ASP A 163 6.88 -0.57 -17.41
N THR A 164 6.82 -1.59 -16.52
CA THR A 164 8.00 -2.27 -15.98
C THR A 164 8.39 -3.54 -16.73
N LYS A 165 7.59 -3.96 -17.72
CA LYS A 165 7.77 -5.19 -18.50
C LYS A 165 7.88 -6.44 -17.61
N GLN A 166 6.97 -6.54 -16.64
CA GLN A 166 6.89 -7.66 -15.71
C GLN A 166 5.57 -8.41 -15.88
N ASP A 167 5.59 -9.73 -15.65
CA ASP A 167 4.37 -10.51 -15.52
C ASP A 167 3.51 -10.00 -14.36
N LEU A 168 2.21 -10.22 -14.43
CA LEU A 168 1.27 -9.89 -13.36
C LEU A 168 0.66 -11.16 -12.78
N TRP A 169 0.93 -11.42 -11.51
CA TRP A 169 0.27 -12.45 -10.73
C TRP A 169 -0.76 -11.79 -9.82
N PHE A 170 -1.96 -12.34 -9.82
CA PHE A 170 -3.03 -11.89 -8.92
C PHE A 170 -3.54 -13.04 -8.08
N SER A 171 -3.81 -12.81 -6.80
CA SER A 171 -4.29 -13.85 -5.91
C SER A 171 -5.32 -13.35 -4.90
N THR A 172 -6.29 -14.21 -4.63
CA THR A 172 -7.32 -14.03 -3.61
C THR A 172 -7.67 -15.38 -2.97
N LYS A 173 -8.67 -15.43 -2.09
CA LYS A 173 -9.22 -16.67 -1.54
C LYS A 173 -10.71 -16.81 -1.90
N ASP A 174 -11.04 -16.72 -3.18
CA ASP A 174 -12.41 -16.74 -3.70
C ASP A 174 -13.17 -18.06 -3.39
N THR A 175 -12.45 -19.13 -3.06
CA THR A 175 -13.05 -20.36 -2.56
C THR A 175 -13.66 -20.24 -1.16
N ILE A 176 -13.23 -19.27 -0.37
CA ILE A 176 -13.73 -18.97 0.99
C ILE A 176 -14.60 -17.71 0.95
N ALA A 177 -14.06 -16.57 0.56
CA ALA A 177 -14.79 -15.30 0.45
C ALA A 177 -15.44 -15.17 -0.94
N LYS A 178 -16.37 -16.07 -1.26
CA LYS A 178 -16.90 -16.28 -2.64
C LYS A 178 -17.45 -15.00 -3.29
N VAL A 179 -18.14 -14.16 -2.55
CA VAL A 179 -18.74 -12.93 -3.08
C VAL A 179 -17.69 -11.82 -3.12
N TYR A 180 -17.00 -11.60 -2.01
CA TYR A 180 -16.05 -10.51 -1.86
C TYR A 180 -14.81 -10.70 -2.75
N ASP A 181 -14.11 -11.82 -2.61
CA ASP A 181 -12.93 -12.13 -3.40
C ASP A 181 -13.26 -12.48 -4.86
N GLY A 182 -14.45 -13.06 -5.09
CA GLY A 182 -14.96 -13.32 -6.42
C GLY A 182 -15.21 -12.05 -7.24
N ALA A 183 -15.59 -10.94 -6.57
CA ALA A 183 -15.71 -9.64 -7.25
C ALA A 183 -14.34 -9.14 -7.72
N PHE A 184 -13.29 -9.28 -6.92
CA PHE A 184 -11.93 -8.93 -7.32
C PHE A 184 -11.46 -9.77 -8.52
N LYS A 185 -11.62 -11.09 -8.45
CA LYS A 185 -11.25 -12.01 -9.53
C LYS A 185 -11.93 -11.63 -10.82
N ARG A 186 -13.27 -11.50 -10.79
CA ARG A 186 -14.08 -11.13 -11.97
C ARG A 186 -13.62 -9.83 -12.59
N ILE A 187 -13.39 -8.78 -11.78
CA ILE A 187 -13.00 -7.46 -12.29
C ILE A 187 -11.61 -7.50 -12.91
N PHE A 188 -10.65 -8.23 -12.34
CA PHE A 188 -9.32 -8.40 -12.94
C PHE A 188 -9.40 -9.16 -14.27
N GLU A 189 -10.21 -10.22 -14.36
CA GLU A 189 -10.43 -10.96 -15.59
C GLU A 189 -11.10 -10.09 -16.67
N GLU A 190 -12.12 -9.30 -16.30
CA GLU A 190 -12.79 -8.34 -17.21
C GLU A 190 -11.79 -7.31 -17.77
N GLU A 191 -10.99 -6.66 -16.91
CA GLU A 191 -10.01 -5.67 -17.34
C GLU A 191 -8.92 -6.30 -18.24
N TYR A 192 -8.43 -7.49 -17.89
CA TYR A 192 -7.47 -8.20 -18.73
C TYR A 192 -8.03 -8.46 -20.11
N GLU A 193 -9.16 -9.17 -20.22
CA GLU A 193 -9.73 -9.62 -21.50
C GLU A 193 -10.16 -8.42 -22.37
N GLN A 194 -10.72 -7.35 -21.78
CA GLN A 194 -11.28 -6.23 -22.54
C GLN A 194 -10.26 -5.15 -22.88
N THR A 195 -9.21 -4.97 -22.07
CA THR A 195 -8.35 -3.80 -22.17
C THR A 195 -6.88 -4.13 -22.39
N TYR A 196 -6.32 -5.11 -21.65
CA TYR A 196 -4.88 -5.27 -21.54
C TYR A 196 -4.30 -6.49 -22.28
N LYS A 197 -5.12 -7.47 -22.63
CA LYS A 197 -4.68 -8.75 -23.22
C LYS A 197 -3.80 -8.57 -24.46
N ALA A 198 -4.25 -7.77 -25.44
CA ALA A 198 -3.49 -7.54 -26.67
C ALA A 198 -2.12 -6.89 -26.40
N GLN A 199 -2.04 -5.98 -25.41
CA GLN A 199 -0.78 -5.34 -25.03
C GLN A 199 0.16 -6.32 -24.30
N PHE A 200 -0.38 -7.18 -23.43
CA PHE A 200 0.38 -8.23 -22.74
C PHE A 200 0.96 -9.22 -23.75
N GLU A 201 0.13 -9.71 -24.70
CA GLU A 201 0.57 -10.61 -25.76
C GLU A 201 1.67 -9.97 -26.63
N ALA A 202 1.50 -8.72 -27.04
CA ALA A 202 2.49 -7.99 -27.85
C ALA A 202 3.84 -7.80 -27.13
N LEU A 203 3.83 -7.70 -25.80
CA LEU A 203 5.02 -7.55 -24.96
C LEU A 203 5.57 -8.88 -24.44
N GLY A 204 4.90 -10.01 -24.72
CA GLY A 204 5.26 -11.32 -24.18
C GLY A 204 5.08 -11.44 -22.66
N LEU A 205 4.14 -10.66 -22.08
CA LEU A 205 3.84 -10.67 -20.65
C LEU A 205 2.67 -11.62 -20.36
N THR A 206 2.69 -12.19 -19.14
CA THR A 206 1.68 -13.13 -18.67
C THR A 206 0.84 -12.53 -17.54
N TYR A 207 -0.48 -12.66 -17.63
CA TYR A 207 -1.38 -12.50 -16.50
C TYR A 207 -1.72 -13.87 -15.92
N PHE A 208 -1.58 -14.05 -14.61
CA PHE A 208 -1.80 -15.32 -13.92
C PHE A 208 -2.61 -15.10 -12.63
N TYR A 209 -3.74 -15.80 -12.52
CA TYR A 209 -4.55 -15.84 -11.31
C TYR A 209 -4.43 -17.19 -10.60
N THR A 210 -4.29 -17.17 -9.27
CA THR A 210 -4.38 -18.34 -8.43
C THR A 210 -4.85 -18.02 -7.01
N LEU A 211 -5.17 -19.04 -6.21
CA LEU A 211 -5.48 -18.86 -4.79
C LEU A 211 -4.23 -18.40 -4.03
N ILE A 212 -4.44 -17.55 -3.00
CA ILE A 212 -3.34 -16.92 -2.25
C ILE A 212 -2.37 -17.95 -1.62
N ASP A 213 -2.88 -19.06 -1.12
CA ASP A 213 -2.07 -20.14 -0.54
C ASP A 213 -1.22 -20.86 -1.60
N ASP A 214 -1.75 -21.08 -2.80
CA ASP A 214 -0.97 -21.61 -3.93
C ASP A 214 0.05 -20.56 -4.42
N ALA A 215 -0.34 -19.29 -4.47
CA ALA A 215 0.56 -18.20 -4.83
C ALA A 215 1.79 -18.17 -3.91
N VAL A 216 1.61 -18.25 -2.59
CA VAL A 216 2.73 -18.31 -1.62
C VAL A 216 3.71 -19.43 -1.95
N ALA A 217 3.21 -20.63 -2.21
CA ALA A 217 4.06 -21.77 -2.56
C ALA A 217 4.81 -21.58 -3.90
N ARG A 218 4.16 -20.97 -4.90
CA ARG A 218 4.77 -20.68 -6.20
C ARG A 218 5.80 -19.58 -6.13
N VAL A 219 5.51 -18.51 -5.40
CA VAL A 219 6.43 -17.36 -5.20
C VAL A 219 7.76 -17.84 -4.63
N ILE A 220 7.75 -18.67 -3.58
CA ILE A 220 8.96 -19.23 -2.97
C ILE A 220 9.80 -20.04 -3.96
N ARG A 221 9.13 -20.75 -4.90
CA ARG A 221 9.80 -21.61 -5.91
C ARG A 221 10.17 -20.86 -7.19
N SER A 222 9.70 -19.64 -7.36
CA SER A 222 9.92 -18.82 -8.56
C SER A 222 11.34 -18.26 -8.65
N ARG A 223 11.66 -17.70 -9.80
CA ARG A 223 12.88 -16.90 -10.00
C ARG A 223 12.64 -15.40 -9.77
N GLY A 224 11.43 -14.98 -9.42
CA GLY A 224 11.01 -13.58 -9.39
C GLY A 224 10.74 -13.00 -10.79
N GLY A 225 10.69 -11.67 -10.89
CA GLY A 225 10.47 -10.95 -12.14
C GLY A 225 9.02 -10.66 -12.46
N PHE A 226 8.16 -10.62 -11.46
CA PHE A 226 6.74 -10.35 -11.63
C PHE A 226 6.21 -9.40 -10.55
N ILE A 227 5.04 -8.84 -10.84
CA ILE A 227 4.24 -8.11 -9.88
C ILE A 227 3.25 -9.10 -9.26
N TRP A 228 3.19 -9.11 -7.92
CA TRP A 228 2.19 -9.89 -7.20
C TRP A 228 1.13 -8.97 -6.61
N ALA A 229 -0.03 -8.92 -7.26
CA ALA A 229 -1.18 -8.13 -6.81
C ALA A 229 -1.95 -8.87 -5.71
N CYS A 230 -2.19 -8.18 -4.60
CA CYS A 230 -2.83 -8.69 -3.41
C CYS A 230 -3.85 -7.70 -2.86
N LYS A 231 -4.88 -8.22 -2.18
CA LYS A 231 -5.78 -7.39 -1.37
C LYS A 231 -5.01 -6.72 -0.22
N ASN A 232 -5.66 -5.80 0.45
CA ASN A 232 -5.06 -4.92 1.46
C ASN A 232 -4.16 -5.65 2.47
N TYR A 233 -4.75 -6.53 3.31
CA TYR A 233 -4.01 -7.22 4.37
C TYR A 233 -2.99 -8.23 3.81
N ASP A 234 -3.42 -9.01 2.80
CA ASP A 234 -2.53 -9.97 2.12
C ASP A 234 -1.29 -9.25 1.57
N GLY A 235 -1.48 -8.11 0.89
CA GLY A 235 -0.39 -7.31 0.33
C GLY A 235 0.53 -6.70 1.38
N ASP A 236 0.00 -6.34 2.56
CA ASP A 236 0.81 -5.84 3.66
C ASP A 236 1.77 -6.92 4.17
N VAL A 237 1.23 -8.08 4.52
CA VAL A 237 2.01 -9.20 5.07
C VAL A 237 2.99 -9.74 4.02
N MET A 238 2.54 -9.92 2.77
CA MET A 238 3.38 -10.47 1.71
C MET A 238 4.50 -9.52 1.31
N SER A 239 4.29 -8.20 1.35
CA SER A 239 5.36 -7.25 1.07
C SER A 239 6.47 -7.29 2.12
N ASP A 240 6.13 -7.46 3.39
CA ASP A 240 7.12 -7.58 4.46
C ASP A 240 7.89 -8.91 4.36
N MET A 241 7.21 -10.00 4.03
CA MET A 241 7.85 -11.30 3.77
C MET A 241 8.85 -11.22 2.62
N VAL A 242 8.43 -10.68 1.48
CA VAL A 242 9.27 -10.56 0.28
C VAL A 242 10.46 -9.63 0.56
N SER A 243 10.24 -8.50 1.20
CA SER A 243 11.28 -7.54 1.58
C SER A 243 12.34 -8.18 2.48
N THR A 244 11.89 -8.90 3.51
CA THR A 244 12.78 -9.61 4.44
C THR A 244 13.62 -10.65 3.72
N ALA A 245 13.02 -11.36 2.77
CA ALA A 245 13.71 -12.39 2.00
C ALA A 245 14.72 -11.81 0.98
N PHE A 246 14.52 -10.57 0.50
CA PHE A 246 15.52 -9.85 -0.31
C PHE A 246 16.60 -9.16 0.53
N GLY A 247 16.47 -9.11 1.85
CA GLY A 247 17.50 -8.61 2.75
C GLY A 247 16.93 -7.84 3.96
N SER A 248 16.10 -6.82 3.76
CA SER A 248 15.58 -6.00 4.85
C SER A 248 14.42 -5.12 4.37
N LEU A 249 13.48 -4.80 5.27
CA LEU A 249 12.46 -3.76 5.05
C LEU A 249 13.07 -2.39 4.69
N ALA A 250 14.28 -2.09 5.18
CA ALA A 250 15.01 -0.86 4.82
C ALA A 250 15.53 -0.85 3.38
N MET A 251 15.39 -1.96 2.66
CA MET A 251 15.76 -2.14 1.25
C MET A 251 14.53 -2.28 0.35
N MET A 252 13.42 -1.67 0.74
CA MET A 252 12.19 -1.68 -0.05
C MET A 252 11.65 -0.27 -0.24
N THR A 253 11.37 0.08 -1.48
CA THR A 253 10.64 1.30 -1.84
C THR A 253 9.15 1.08 -1.77
N SER A 254 8.40 2.15 -1.59
CA SER A 254 6.94 2.15 -1.66
C SER A 254 6.48 3.35 -2.49
N VAL A 255 5.64 3.11 -3.47
CA VAL A 255 4.98 4.17 -4.24
C VAL A 255 3.48 3.93 -4.26
N LEU A 256 2.72 4.96 -3.89
CA LEU A 256 1.29 5.01 -4.10
C LEU A 256 1.03 5.62 -5.47
N VAL A 257 0.26 4.94 -6.30
CA VAL A 257 -0.15 5.42 -7.63
C VAL A 257 -1.66 5.57 -7.64
N ALA A 258 -2.13 6.80 -7.79
CA ALA A 258 -3.56 7.10 -7.90
C ALA A 258 -4.06 6.92 -9.34
N PRO A 259 -5.38 6.75 -9.56
CA PRO A 259 -5.95 6.53 -10.90
C PRO A 259 -5.69 7.66 -11.91
N ASP A 260 -5.47 8.87 -11.42
CA ASP A 260 -5.13 10.05 -12.24
C ASP A 260 -3.63 10.19 -12.55
N GLY A 261 -2.81 9.22 -12.14
CA GLY A 261 -1.37 9.21 -12.32
C GLY A 261 -0.59 10.01 -11.27
N THR A 262 -1.27 10.56 -10.25
CA THR A 262 -0.63 11.15 -9.07
C THR A 262 0.15 10.09 -8.30
N THR A 263 1.33 10.44 -7.81
CA THR A 263 2.21 9.51 -7.08
C THR A 263 2.64 10.06 -5.74
N GLU A 264 2.72 9.20 -4.74
CA GLU A 264 3.34 9.48 -3.44
C GLU A 264 4.42 8.43 -3.18
N TYR A 265 5.65 8.88 -2.96
CA TYR A 265 6.80 8.02 -2.68
C TYR A 265 7.12 8.02 -1.20
N GLU A 266 7.38 6.85 -0.64
CA GLU A 266 7.77 6.68 0.76
C GLU A 266 8.75 5.51 0.93
N ALA A 267 9.47 5.48 2.05
CA ALA A 267 10.15 4.27 2.49
C ALA A 267 9.09 3.26 3.00
N ALA A 268 9.22 1.99 2.66
CA ALA A 268 8.26 0.96 3.08
C ALA A 268 8.28 0.68 4.59
N HIS A 269 9.39 1.02 5.28
CA HIS A 269 9.53 0.82 6.72
C HIS A 269 8.86 1.93 7.55
N GLY A 270 8.62 1.64 8.84
CA GLY A 270 8.10 2.60 9.82
C GLY A 270 9.17 3.56 10.38
N THR A 271 8.82 4.27 11.45
CA THR A 271 9.64 5.32 12.10
C THR A 271 10.86 4.81 12.86
N VAL A 272 11.00 3.49 13.08
CA VAL A 272 12.11 2.86 13.83
C VAL A 272 12.36 3.55 15.19
N THR A 273 11.30 3.86 15.91
CA THR A 273 11.33 4.64 17.17
C THR A 273 12.26 4.06 18.23
N ARG A 274 12.49 2.74 18.21
CA ARG A 274 13.46 2.11 19.11
C ARG A 274 14.87 2.68 18.98
N HIS A 275 15.33 2.97 17.76
CA HIS A 275 16.64 3.60 17.52
C HIS A 275 16.65 5.05 18.03
N TYR A 276 15.55 5.78 17.87
CA TYR A 276 15.42 7.14 18.38
C TYR A 276 15.49 7.19 19.91
N TYR A 277 14.79 6.29 20.61
CA TYR A 277 14.86 6.22 22.08
C TYR A 277 16.26 5.87 22.59
N ARG A 278 16.96 4.96 21.94
CA ARG A 278 18.35 4.67 22.27
C ARG A 278 19.25 5.87 22.04
N TYR A 279 19.06 6.61 20.96
CA TYR A 279 19.78 7.87 20.71
C TYR A 279 19.54 8.89 21.84
N LEU A 280 18.31 9.05 22.30
CA LEU A 280 17.99 9.95 23.43
C LEU A 280 18.67 9.53 24.75
N GLN A 281 19.00 8.25 24.89
CA GLN A 281 19.77 7.70 26.04
C GLN A 281 21.29 7.87 25.85
N GLY A 282 21.72 8.51 24.77
CA GLY A 282 23.15 8.73 24.46
C GLY A 282 23.83 7.52 23.81
N GLU A 283 23.07 6.49 23.39
CA GLU A 283 23.64 5.33 22.72
C GLU A 283 23.95 5.67 21.23
N LYS A 284 25.04 5.07 20.73
CA LYS A 284 25.33 5.14 19.29
C LYS A 284 24.34 4.26 18.52
N THR A 285 23.60 4.86 17.63
CA THR A 285 22.65 4.16 16.75
C THR A 285 22.95 4.46 15.29
N SER A 286 22.48 3.58 14.39
CA SER A 286 22.55 3.78 12.96
C SER A 286 21.22 3.38 12.32
N THR A 287 20.86 4.06 11.21
CA THR A 287 19.72 3.72 10.35
C THR A 287 20.20 3.52 8.93
N ASN A 288 19.45 2.76 8.15
CA ASN A 288 19.68 2.62 6.73
C ASN A 288 18.80 3.63 5.97
N PRO A 289 19.37 4.65 5.29
CA PRO A 289 18.58 5.66 4.58
C PRO A 289 18.21 5.27 3.15
N MET A 290 18.61 4.09 2.66
CA MET A 290 18.44 3.68 1.26
C MET A 290 17.02 3.85 0.76
N ALA A 291 16.02 3.29 1.45
CA ALA A 291 14.64 3.39 1.03
C ALA A 291 14.13 4.85 0.95
N THR A 292 14.60 5.72 1.85
CA THR A 292 14.27 7.16 1.81
C THR A 292 14.95 7.86 0.64
N ILE A 293 16.21 7.54 0.34
CA ILE A 293 16.92 8.08 -0.84
C ILE A 293 16.16 7.69 -2.10
N PHE A 294 15.81 6.42 -2.26
CA PHE A 294 15.07 5.93 -3.43
C PHE A 294 13.64 6.51 -3.52
N ALA A 295 13.00 6.82 -2.39
CA ALA A 295 11.73 7.54 -2.41
C ALA A 295 11.90 8.96 -3.00
N TRP A 296 12.97 9.68 -2.62
CA TRP A 296 13.28 11.00 -3.17
C TRP A 296 13.68 10.94 -4.64
N THR A 297 14.53 10.01 -5.05
CA THR A 297 14.92 9.87 -6.46
C THR A 297 13.75 9.49 -7.34
N GLY A 298 12.88 8.59 -6.89
CA GLY A 298 11.63 8.28 -7.58
C GLY A 298 10.73 9.50 -7.76
N ALA A 299 10.56 10.32 -6.73
CA ALA A 299 9.76 11.54 -6.81
C ALA A 299 10.41 12.62 -7.71
N LEU A 300 11.73 12.78 -7.67
CA LEU A 300 12.46 13.70 -8.56
C LEU A 300 12.34 13.26 -10.02
N ARG A 301 12.47 11.98 -10.29
CA ARG A 301 12.26 11.40 -11.64
C ARG A 301 10.84 11.67 -12.13
N LYS A 302 9.84 11.40 -11.31
CA LYS A 302 8.43 11.69 -11.64
C LYS A 302 8.20 13.18 -11.87
N ARG A 303 8.77 14.05 -11.04
CA ARG A 303 8.68 15.51 -11.23
C ARG A 303 9.36 15.94 -12.53
N GLY A 304 10.53 15.37 -12.84
CA GLY A 304 11.20 15.60 -14.12
C GLY A 304 10.33 15.24 -15.33
N GLN A 305 9.66 14.09 -15.26
CA GLN A 305 8.72 13.65 -16.30
C GLN A 305 7.52 14.60 -16.45
N LEU A 306 6.91 15.00 -15.34
CA LEU A 306 5.74 15.90 -15.33
C LEU A 306 6.06 17.30 -15.89
N ASP A 307 7.30 17.77 -15.68
CA ASP A 307 7.73 19.11 -16.11
C ASP A 307 8.55 19.11 -17.40
N GLY A 308 8.82 17.95 -18.00
CA GLY A 308 9.69 17.84 -19.17
C GLY A 308 11.16 18.16 -18.87
N LEU A 309 11.65 17.93 -17.64
CA LEU A 309 13.01 18.22 -17.17
C LEU A 309 13.86 16.94 -17.22
N ALA A 310 14.43 16.62 -18.39
CA ALA A 310 15.24 15.42 -18.57
C ALA A 310 16.47 15.37 -17.65
N ASP A 311 17.12 16.52 -17.40
CA ASP A 311 18.27 16.60 -16.51
C ASP A 311 17.93 16.24 -15.05
N LEU A 312 16.71 16.55 -14.58
CA LEU A 312 16.26 16.18 -13.24
C LEU A 312 16.05 14.66 -13.13
N ALA A 313 15.49 14.04 -14.17
CA ALA A 313 15.34 12.59 -14.23
C ALA A 313 16.70 11.89 -14.28
N ALA A 314 17.63 12.36 -15.14
CA ALA A 314 18.98 11.83 -15.23
C ALA A 314 19.79 12.00 -13.93
N PHE A 315 19.58 13.10 -13.19
CA PHE A 315 20.17 13.29 -11.87
C PHE A 315 19.67 12.24 -10.87
N ALA A 316 18.37 11.97 -10.86
CA ALA A 316 17.78 10.95 -10.00
C ALA A 316 18.35 9.55 -10.32
N ASP A 317 18.44 9.21 -11.60
CA ASP A 317 19.00 7.92 -12.06
C ASP A 317 20.49 7.76 -11.67
N LYS A 318 21.27 8.85 -11.74
CA LYS A 318 22.68 8.83 -11.33
C LYS A 318 22.87 8.69 -9.82
N LEU A 319 21.91 9.15 -9.03
CA LEU A 319 21.96 9.08 -7.57
C LEU A 319 21.62 7.67 -7.06
N GLU A 320 20.79 6.92 -7.75
CA GLU A 320 20.50 5.49 -7.49
C GLU A 320 21.64 4.58 -7.92
#